data_7eba51cf4d1c19223231f67d134722f6
#
_entry.id   7eba51cf4d1c19223231f67d134722f6
#
_cell.length_a   1.000
_cell.length_b   1.000
_cell.length_c   1.000
_cell.angle_alpha   90.00
_cell.angle_beta   90.00
_cell.angle_gamma   90.00
#
_symmetry.space_group_name_H-M   'P 1'
#
loop_
_entity.id
_entity.type
_entity.pdbx_description
1 polymer ?
#
loop_
_entity_poly.entity_id
_entity_poly.type
_entity_poly.pdbx_seq_one_letter_code
_entity_poly.pdbx_strand_id
1 'polypeptide(L)'
;MLLVVATLGGCASSEGVTADTTSTTTSTRTSTSTSTSTSTTAGSSTTTSTVAPTTTAPPEPAAVTTTRPSSPPVTAHPAVLPFSASIKTVTAADLYASWRPGCPVPVSQLRAIDVTHFGDDGGVRVGRLVVAADLAQGMVAIFRDLYNARFPIQRMQPIDAYGGDDMRSIKANNTSAFNCRAVTGGTGWSEHAYGRAIDVNPFVNPYVKGSTVLPPEAAPYTDRTRTDAGMIHSRDAVVDAFAARGWSWGGYWSSLKDYQHFSTTGR
;
A
#
# COMPACT_ATOMS: atom_id res chain seq x y z
N MET A 1 -34.62 43.40 -40.62
CA MET A 1 -35.88 43.18 -41.34
C MET A 1 -36.13 41.70 -41.40
N LEU A 2 -37.17 41.29 -40.81
CA LEU A 2 -38.06 40.17 -40.67
C LEU A 2 -37.50 39.05 -39.80
N LEU A 3 -37.93 38.83 -38.57
CA LEU A 3 -39.23 38.55 -37.91
C LEU A 3 -39.94 37.30 -38.46
N VAL A 4 -40.27 36.45 -37.54
CA VAL A 4 -41.49 35.65 -37.41
C VAL A 4 -41.16 34.26 -36.90
N VAL A 5 -41.40 33.97 -35.63
CA VAL A 5 -42.59 33.55 -34.83
C VAL A 5 -42.71 32.03 -34.69
N ALA A 6 -42.64 31.67 -33.47
CA ALA A 6 -43.26 30.66 -32.60
C ALA A 6 -44.35 29.78 -33.19
N THR A 7 -44.41 28.54 -32.73
CA THR A 7 -45.67 27.93 -32.23
C THR A 7 -45.39 26.85 -31.16
N LEU A 8 -46.23 26.97 -30.18
CA LEU A 8 -46.52 26.09 -29.03
C LEU A 8 -47.32 24.85 -29.47
N GLY A 9 -47.25 23.84 -28.62
CA GLY A 9 -48.20 22.77 -28.55
C GLY A 9 -47.51 21.50 -28.10
N GLY A 10 -47.87 20.78 -27.07
CA GLY A 10 -49.02 20.74 -26.23
C GLY A 10 -48.90 19.52 -25.35
N CYS A 11 -49.53 19.60 -24.20
CA CYS A 11 -49.70 18.62 -23.12
C CYS A 11 -50.17 17.22 -23.54
N ALA A 12 -49.85 16.23 -22.67
CA ALA A 12 -50.77 15.31 -21.99
C ALA A 12 -49.92 14.27 -21.25
N SER A 13 -49.90 14.23 -19.92
CA SER A 13 -50.83 13.59 -18.97
C SER A 13 -50.92 12.07 -19.17
N SER A 14 -50.49 11.41 -18.15
CA SER A 14 -51.10 10.78 -17.01
C SER A 14 -51.02 9.26 -17.00
N GLU A 15 -51.08 8.82 -15.77
CA GLU A 15 -51.52 7.55 -15.14
C GLU A 15 -50.45 6.45 -15.16
N GLY A 16 -49.98 5.96 -14.06
CA GLY A 16 -50.60 5.65 -12.75
C GLY A 16 -50.86 4.18 -12.69
N VAL A 17 -50.56 3.55 -11.60
CA VAL A 17 -51.03 2.21 -11.12
C VAL A 17 -49.85 1.40 -10.59
N THR A 18 -49.83 1.31 -9.38
CA THR A 18 -50.14 0.55 -8.18
C THR A 18 -49.03 -0.33 -7.67
N ALA A 19 -48.89 -0.19 -6.37
CA ALA A 19 -48.17 -1.07 -5.47
C ALA A 19 -48.69 -2.50 -5.50
N ASP A 20 -47.83 -3.46 -5.36
CA ASP A 20 -48.22 -4.72 -4.75
C ASP A 20 -47.23 -5.12 -3.66
N THR A 21 -47.83 -5.34 -2.52
CA THR A 21 -47.27 -5.72 -1.24
C THR A 21 -47.42 -7.24 -1.12
N THR A 22 -46.36 -7.98 -0.85
CA THR A 22 -46.51 -9.28 -0.16
C THR A 22 -45.19 -9.71 0.45
N SER A 23 -45.09 -9.61 1.74
CA SER A 23 -45.05 -10.63 2.81
C SER A 23 -43.75 -11.40 2.98
N THR A 24 -43.07 -11.05 4.01
CA THR A 24 -42.58 -11.81 5.18
C THR A 24 -42.41 -13.32 5.02
N THR A 25 -41.19 -13.80 5.23
CA THR A 25 -40.99 -15.02 5.99
C THR A 25 -39.66 -14.93 6.79
N THR A 26 -39.83 -14.77 8.09
CA THR A 26 -38.85 -14.95 9.15
C THR A 26 -38.50 -16.44 9.26
N SER A 27 -37.27 -16.82 9.20
CA SER A 27 -36.79 -18.13 9.64
C SER A 27 -35.60 -17.97 10.57
N THR A 28 -35.93 -17.99 11.84
CA THR A 28 -34.99 -18.09 12.97
C THR A 28 -34.49 -19.54 13.06
N ARG A 29 -33.20 -19.76 12.94
CA ARG A 29 -32.59 -21.01 13.43
C ARG A 29 -31.45 -20.64 14.41
N THR A 30 -31.80 -20.79 15.67
CA THR A 30 -30.91 -20.88 16.80
C THR A 30 -30.20 -22.24 16.76
N SER A 31 -28.90 -22.26 16.72
CA SER A 31 -28.10 -23.47 16.97
C SER A 31 -27.12 -23.16 18.08
N THR A 32 -27.44 -23.62 19.25
CA THR A 32 -26.59 -23.66 20.44
C THR A 32 -25.67 -24.86 20.33
N SER A 33 -24.38 -24.67 20.34
CA SER A 33 -23.40 -25.74 20.54
C SER A 33 -22.54 -25.40 21.73
N THR A 34 -22.78 -26.15 22.79
CA THR A 34 -22.04 -26.23 24.06
C THR A 34 -20.78 -27.06 23.81
N SER A 35 -19.60 -26.51 24.04
CA SER A 35 -18.35 -27.27 24.08
C SER A 35 -17.81 -27.28 25.49
N THR A 36 -17.79 -28.46 26.08
CA THR A 36 -17.29 -28.79 27.40
C THR A 36 -15.76 -28.89 27.35
N SER A 37 -15.09 -28.12 28.20
CA SER A 37 -13.65 -28.21 28.42
C SER A 37 -13.36 -29.19 29.49
N THR A 38 -12.54 -30.21 29.22
CA THR A 38 -12.01 -31.12 30.22
C THR A 38 -10.56 -30.76 30.53
N SER A 39 -10.32 -30.33 31.75
CA SER A 39 -8.99 -30.10 32.30
C SER A 39 -8.42 -31.43 32.76
N THR A 40 -7.20 -31.74 32.37
CA THR A 40 -6.44 -32.86 33.00
C THR A 40 -5.16 -32.31 33.61
N THR A 41 -5.11 -32.39 34.90
CA THR A 41 -3.95 -32.11 35.78
C THR A 41 -3.13 -33.38 35.97
N ALA A 42 -1.83 -33.30 35.76
CA ALA A 42 -0.85 -34.24 36.31
C ALA A 42 0.47 -33.47 36.39
N GLY A 43 1.15 -33.30 37.45
CA GLY A 43 1.55 -34.23 38.47
C GLY A 43 3.07 -34.09 38.58
N SER A 44 3.53 -33.33 39.55
CA SER A 44 4.92 -33.02 39.92
C SER A 44 5.66 -34.29 40.36
N SER A 45 6.93 -34.40 40.00
CA SER A 45 7.90 -35.25 40.73
C SER A 45 9.27 -34.60 40.71
N THR A 46 9.62 -34.04 41.84
CA THR A 46 10.95 -33.58 42.25
C THR A 46 11.79 -34.80 42.67
N THR A 47 13.00 -34.92 42.16
CA THR A 47 14.06 -35.73 42.77
C THR A 47 15.30 -34.87 42.94
N THR A 48 15.56 -34.56 44.20
CA THR A 48 16.77 -33.92 44.72
C THR A 48 17.85 -34.99 44.87
N SER A 49 18.99 -34.82 44.27
CA SER A 49 20.19 -35.64 44.57
C SER A 49 21.31 -34.71 45.01
N THR A 50 21.63 -34.84 46.29
CA THR A 50 22.72 -34.14 46.99
C THR A 50 23.99 -34.98 46.85
N VAL A 51 25.06 -34.39 46.29
CA VAL A 51 26.42 -34.98 46.37
C VAL A 51 27.36 -33.97 47.02
N ALA A 52 28.06 -34.41 48.04
CA ALA A 52 28.96 -33.63 48.86
C ALA A 52 30.28 -33.28 48.16
N PRO A 53 30.99 -32.21 48.54
CA PRO A 53 32.19 -31.74 47.89
C PRO A 53 33.46 -32.47 48.36
N THR A 54 34.28 -32.88 47.39
CA THR A 54 35.65 -33.32 47.64
C THR A 54 36.61 -32.17 47.38
N THR A 55 37.29 -31.76 48.42
CA THR A 55 38.35 -30.71 48.36
C THR A 55 39.63 -31.31 47.80
N THR A 56 40.13 -30.79 46.69
CA THR A 56 41.49 -31.06 46.22
C THR A 56 42.18 -29.72 45.98
N ALA A 57 43.36 -29.56 46.54
CA ALA A 57 44.20 -28.35 46.49
C ALA A 57 44.70 -28.02 45.07
N PRO A 58 44.91 -26.73 44.75
CA PRO A 58 45.28 -26.29 43.44
C PRO A 58 46.75 -26.45 43.08
N PRO A 59 47.10 -26.82 41.86
CA PRO A 59 48.45 -26.66 41.32
C PRO A 59 48.72 -25.22 40.87
N GLU A 60 49.98 -24.84 41.00
CA GLU A 60 50.62 -23.57 40.68
C GLU A 60 50.37 -23.14 39.21
N PRO A 61 50.16 -21.83 38.93
CA PRO A 61 49.78 -21.37 37.58
C PRO A 61 51.00 -21.33 36.66
N ALA A 62 50.94 -22.11 35.59
CA ALA A 62 51.80 -21.94 34.42
C ALA A 62 51.46 -20.64 33.69
N ALA A 63 52.50 -19.90 33.29
CA ALA A 63 52.40 -18.64 32.54
C ALA A 63 51.64 -18.85 31.23
N VAL A 64 50.41 -18.35 31.16
CA VAL A 64 49.60 -18.33 29.96
C VAL A 64 50.03 -17.13 29.11
N THR A 65 50.71 -17.39 28.03
CA THR A 65 50.91 -16.41 26.95
C THR A 65 49.55 -16.16 26.30
N THR A 66 48.91 -15.05 26.65
CA THR A 66 47.63 -14.64 26.02
C THR A 66 47.92 -14.13 24.61
N THR A 67 47.80 -15.00 23.64
CA THR A 67 47.59 -14.58 22.25
C THR A 67 46.20 -13.98 22.18
N ARG A 68 46.15 -12.64 22.04
CA ARG A 68 44.92 -11.89 21.78
C ARG A 68 44.25 -12.47 20.52
N PRO A 69 43.00 -12.96 20.58
CA PRO A 69 42.30 -13.38 19.37
C PRO A 69 42.21 -12.17 18.43
N SER A 70 42.69 -12.30 17.22
CA SER A 70 42.43 -11.32 16.17
C SER A 70 40.92 -11.30 15.93
N SER A 71 40.32 -10.11 16.07
CA SER A 71 38.93 -9.89 15.72
C SER A 71 38.68 -10.40 14.31
N PRO A 72 37.58 -11.13 14.04
CA PRO A 72 37.23 -11.53 12.69
C PRO A 72 37.13 -10.27 11.79
N PRO A 73 37.44 -10.37 10.51
CA PRO A 73 37.32 -9.25 9.60
C PRO A 73 35.87 -8.75 9.64
N VAL A 74 35.73 -7.45 9.94
CA VAL A 74 34.45 -6.76 9.85
C VAL A 74 34.07 -6.84 8.37
N THR A 75 33.11 -7.69 8.06
CA THR A 75 32.49 -7.72 6.73
C THR A 75 31.91 -6.32 6.50
N ALA A 76 32.57 -5.56 5.62
CA ALA A 76 32.08 -4.25 5.20
C ALA A 76 30.67 -4.46 4.61
N HIS A 77 29.65 -3.99 5.30
CA HIS A 77 28.32 -3.91 4.72
C HIS A 77 28.43 -3.03 3.48
N PRO A 78 27.82 -3.43 2.34
CA PRO A 78 27.83 -2.60 1.15
C PRO A 78 27.32 -1.21 1.55
N ALA A 79 28.05 -0.17 1.14
CA ALA A 79 27.69 1.20 1.45
C ALA A 79 26.25 1.47 0.94
N VAL A 80 25.36 1.81 1.86
CA VAL A 80 23.99 2.18 1.49
C VAL A 80 24.07 3.46 0.67
N LEU A 81 23.58 3.44 -0.57
CA LEU A 81 23.55 4.62 -1.43
C LEU A 81 22.75 5.74 -0.73
N PRO A 82 23.22 6.99 -0.73
CA PRO A 82 22.47 8.09 -0.12
C PRO A 82 21.15 8.32 -0.87
N PHE A 83 20.16 8.91 -0.18
CA PHE A 83 18.94 9.36 -0.84
C PHE A 83 19.28 10.36 -1.95
N SER A 84 18.78 10.11 -3.15
CA SER A 84 18.84 11.02 -4.27
C SER A 84 17.49 11.16 -4.94
N ALA A 85 17.21 12.31 -5.54
CA ALA A 85 16.00 12.58 -6.27
C ALA A 85 16.26 13.52 -7.44
N SER A 86 15.50 13.35 -8.51
CA SER A 86 15.42 14.30 -9.62
C SER A 86 13.98 14.47 -10.10
N ILE A 87 13.67 15.69 -10.55
CA ILE A 87 12.37 16.03 -11.15
C ILE A 87 12.62 16.40 -12.60
N LYS A 88 11.86 15.80 -13.52
CA LYS A 88 12.02 15.95 -14.96
C LYS A 88 10.68 16.26 -15.62
N THR A 89 10.71 17.01 -16.69
CA THR A 89 9.56 17.12 -17.62
C THR A 89 9.33 15.77 -18.29
N VAL A 90 8.08 15.53 -18.67
CA VAL A 90 7.67 14.36 -19.46
C VAL A 90 7.04 14.81 -20.77
N THR A 91 7.08 13.93 -21.75
CA THR A 91 6.43 14.08 -23.06
C THR A 91 5.30 13.06 -23.20
N ALA A 92 4.44 13.23 -24.20
CA ALA A 92 3.41 12.23 -24.51
C ALA A 92 4.03 10.87 -24.91
N ALA A 93 5.23 10.89 -25.49
CA ALA A 93 5.95 9.66 -25.83
C ALA A 93 6.44 8.90 -24.60
N ASP A 94 6.81 9.61 -23.52
CA ASP A 94 7.20 8.99 -22.25
C ASP A 94 5.99 8.32 -21.53
N LEU A 95 4.76 8.81 -21.84
CA LEU A 95 3.50 8.39 -21.24
C LEU A 95 2.59 7.69 -22.25
N TYR A 96 3.17 6.90 -23.14
CA TYR A 96 2.54 6.34 -24.34
C TYR A 96 1.32 5.44 -24.04
N ALA A 97 1.27 4.86 -22.84
CA ALA A 97 0.18 3.99 -22.40
C ALA A 97 -0.69 4.62 -21.30
N SER A 98 -0.12 5.55 -20.50
CA SER A 98 -0.80 6.16 -19.37
C SER A 98 -1.51 7.48 -19.71
N TRP A 99 -1.11 8.16 -20.78
CA TRP A 99 -1.71 9.44 -21.19
C TRP A 99 -2.21 9.39 -22.63
N ARG A 100 -3.32 10.08 -22.91
CA ARG A 100 -3.91 10.24 -24.23
C ARG A 100 -4.67 11.57 -24.34
N PRO A 101 -4.95 12.08 -25.55
CA PRO A 101 -5.89 13.19 -25.73
C PRO A 101 -7.23 12.88 -25.05
N GLY A 102 -7.78 13.86 -24.30
CA GLY A 102 -8.99 13.71 -23.49
C GLY A 102 -8.72 13.36 -22.01
N CYS A 103 -7.47 13.12 -21.60
CA CYS A 103 -7.11 13.08 -20.19
C CYS A 103 -7.38 14.43 -19.50
N PRO A 104 -7.73 14.44 -18.20
CA PRO A 104 -8.15 15.66 -17.49
C PRO A 104 -7.01 16.66 -17.30
N VAL A 105 -5.74 16.22 -17.44
CA VAL A 105 -4.56 17.09 -17.35
C VAL A 105 -3.70 16.99 -18.61
N PRO A 106 -3.14 18.11 -19.12
CA PRO A 106 -2.16 18.06 -20.17
C PRO A 106 -0.81 17.55 -19.67
N VAL A 107 -0.01 16.97 -20.58
CA VAL A 107 1.33 16.43 -20.24
C VAL A 107 2.23 17.49 -19.60
N SER A 108 2.09 18.76 -20.00
CA SER A 108 2.88 19.88 -19.43
C SER A 108 2.70 20.07 -17.92
N GLN A 109 1.58 19.61 -17.38
CA GLN A 109 1.27 19.64 -15.93
C GLN A 109 1.73 18.39 -15.18
N LEU A 110 2.45 17.49 -15.82
CA LEU A 110 3.01 16.28 -15.20
C LEU A 110 4.53 16.38 -15.10
N ARG A 111 5.08 15.68 -14.10
CA ARG A 111 6.53 15.52 -13.90
C ARG A 111 6.84 14.07 -13.58
N ALA A 112 7.93 13.57 -14.17
CA ALA A 112 8.58 12.39 -13.68
C ALA A 112 9.46 12.75 -12.48
N ILE A 113 9.40 11.95 -11.43
CA ILE A 113 10.34 12.00 -10.31
C ILE A 113 11.10 10.68 -10.25
N ASP A 114 12.42 10.74 -10.25
CA ASP A 114 13.28 9.59 -9.95
C ASP A 114 13.76 9.73 -8.51
N VAL A 115 13.57 8.70 -7.68
CA VAL A 115 13.97 8.70 -6.28
C VAL A 115 14.59 7.37 -5.88
N THR A 116 15.57 7.41 -4.98
CA THR A 116 16.08 6.19 -4.34
C THR A 116 15.10 5.70 -3.29
N HIS A 117 14.93 4.38 -3.21
CA HIS A 117 14.11 3.69 -2.20
C HIS A 117 14.75 2.37 -1.78
N PHE A 118 14.38 1.85 -0.62
CA PHE A 118 14.73 0.49 -0.23
C PHE A 118 13.80 -0.51 -0.92
N GLY A 119 14.35 -1.62 -1.40
CA GLY A 119 13.59 -2.78 -1.82
C GLY A 119 13.20 -3.68 -0.63
N ASP A 120 12.35 -4.67 -0.90
CA ASP A 120 11.95 -5.69 0.07
C ASP A 120 13.11 -6.61 0.52
N ASP A 121 14.17 -6.68 -0.27
CA ASP A 121 15.43 -7.37 0.04
C ASP A 121 16.44 -6.47 0.80
N GLY A 122 16.06 -5.23 1.14
CA GLY A 122 16.93 -4.24 1.78
C GLY A 122 17.93 -3.57 0.85
N GLY A 123 17.95 -3.93 -0.44
CA GLY A 123 18.78 -3.26 -1.45
C GLY A 123 18.22 -1.89 -1.80
N VAL A 124 19.10 -0.93 -2.15
CA VAL A 124 18.69 0.40 -2.59
C VAL A 124 18.55 0.43 -4.12
N ARG A 125 17.44 0.99 -4.58
CA ARG A 125 17.07 1.10 -6.00
C ARG A 125 16.67 2.53 -6.33
N VAL A 126 16.63 2.84 -7.62
CA VAL A 126 16.02 4.07 -8.15
C VAL A 126 14.68 3.66 -8.79
N GLY A 127 13.60 4.27 -8.32
CA GLY A 127 12.28 4.14 -8.92
C GLY A 127 11.83 5.43 -9.58
N ARG A 128 10.84 5.33 -10.45
CA ARG A 128 10.22 6.45 -11.16
C ARG A 128 8.73 6.49 -10.93
N LEU A 129 8.23 7.70 -10.63
CA LEU A 129 6.80 8.03 -10.60
C LEU A 129 6.51 9.19 -11.54
N VAL A 130 5.26 9.29 -11.97
CA VAL A 130 4.75 10.47 -12.66
C VAL A 130 3.63 11.08 -11.82
N VAL A 131 3.73 12.35 -11.50
CA VAL A 131 2.78 13.07 -10.64
C VAL A 131 2.46 14.46 -11.20
N ALA A 132 1.44 15.12 -10.67
CA ALA A 132 1.16 16.52 -10.97
C ALA A 132 2.36 17.39 -10.64
N ALA A 133 2.64 18.39 -11.49
CA ALA A 133 3.85 19.22 -11.41
C ALA A 133 3.95 19.99 -10.08
N ASP A 134 2.82 20.46 -9.56
CA ASP A 134 2.72 21.16 -8.28
C ASP A 134 2.99 20.26 -7.07
N LEU A 135 2.84 18.96 -7.20
CA LEU A 135 3.07 17.97 -6.14
C LEU A 135 4.47 17.34 -6.16
N ALA A 136 5.23 17.54 -7.22
CA ALA A 136 6.49 16.82 -7.44
C ALA A 136 7.51 17.01 -6.31
N GLN A 137 7.68 18.23 -5.79
CA GLN A 137 8.60 18.51 -4.67
C GLN A 137 8.11 17.87 -3.37
N GLY A 138 6.79 17.95 -3.09
CA GLY A 138 6.18 17.30 -1.93
C GLY A 138 6.37 15.78 -1.97
N MET A 139 6.22 15.17 -3.16
CA MET A 139 6.41 13.74 -3.35
C MET A 139 7.87 13.33 -3.12
N VAL A 140 8.85 14.09 -3.61
CA VAL A 140 10.27 13.86 -3.30
C VAL A 140 10.52 13.89 -1.79
N ALA A 141 9.90 14.82 -1.07
CA ALA A 141 10.04 14.91 0.38
C ALA A 141 9.38 13.72 1.10
N ILE A 142 8.21 13.23 0.63
CA ILE A 142 7.59 12.00 1.13
C ILE A 142 8.56 10.83 0.97
N PHE A 143 9.09 10.60 -0.23
CA PHE A 143 10.00 9.48 -0.47
C PHE A 143 11.32 9.58 0.29
N ARG A 144 11.78 10.79 0.63
CA ARG A 144 12.91 10.98 1.55
C ARG A 144 12.59 10.46 2.95
N ASP A 145 11.38 10.73 3.45
CA ASP A 145 10.96 10.24 4.76
C ASP A 145 10.80 8.72 4.75
N LEU A 146 10.22 8.15 3.70
CA LEU A 146 10.12 6.69 3.51
C LEU A 146 11.52 6.05 3.44
N TYR A 147 12.46 6.68 2.74
CA TYR A 147 13.85 6.24 2.66
C TYR A 147 14.51 6.24 4.04
N ASN A 148 14.35 7.32 4.82
CA ASN A 148 14.90 7.43 6.17
C ASN A 148 14.29 6.40 7.12
N ALA A 149 13.00 6.10 6.96
CA ALA A 149 12.30 5.03 7.69
C ALA A 149 12.67 3.62 7.18
N ARG A 150 13.46 3.49 6.11
CA ARG A 150 13.77 2.24 5.42
C ARG A 150 12.52 1.45 5.00
N PHE A 151 11.43 2.16 4.67
CA PHE A 151 10.21 1.51 4.25
C PHE A 151 10.44 0.77 2.91
N PRO A 152 10.19 -0.54 2.84
CA PRO A 152 10.48 -1.32 1.66
C PRO A 152 9.44 -1.10 0.56
N ILE A 153 9.90 -0.84 -0.65
CA ILE A 153 9.08 -0.72 -1.86
C ILE A 153 9.61 -1.72 -2.87
N GLN A 154 8.79 -2.70 -3.25
CA GLN A 154 9.24 -3.79 -4.09
C GLN A 154 9.57 -3.32 -5.51
N ARG A 155 8.68 -2.51 -6.11
CA ARG A 155 8.83 -1.91 -7.44
C ARG A 155 8.27 -0.51 -7.44
N MET A 156 8.85 0.34 -8.31
CA MET A 156 8.36 1.70 -8.50
C MET A 156 8.64 2.13 -9.95
N GLN A 157 7.62 1.98 -10.80
CA GLN A 157 7.70 2.28 -12.22
C GLN A 157 6.40 2.96 -12.69
N PRO A 158 6.46 3.85 -13.69
CA PRO A 158 5.26 4.34 -14.35
C PRO A 158 4.41 3.19 -14.87
N ILE A 159 3.10 3.39 -14.91
CA ILE A 159 2.15 2.37 -15.40
C ILE A 159 2.41 2.00 -16.88
N ASP A 160 3.13 2.85 -17.60
CA ASP A 160 3.57 2.60 -18.98
C ASP A 160 4.41 1.34 -19.10
N ALA A 161 5.23 1.00 -18.08
CA ALA A 161 5.99 -0.25 -18.04
C ALA A 161 5.08 -1.51 -18.06
N TYR A 162 3.80 -1.33 -17.77
CA TYR A 162 2.77 -2.37 -17.79
C TYR A 162 1.77 -2.19 -18.94
N GLY A 163 2.06 -1.28 -19.89
CA GLY A 163 1.18 -0.99 -21.02
C GLY A 163 -0.11 -0.26 -20.62
N GLY A 164 -0.10 0.46 -19.49
CA GLY A 164 -1.28 1.14 -18.94
C GLY A 164 -2.26 0.20 -18.22
N ASP A 165 -1.92 -1.08 -18.10
CA ASP A 165 -2.75 -2.10 -17.42
C ASP A 165 -2.55 -2.02 -15.91
N ASP A 166 -3.56 -1.49 -15.23
CA ASP A 166 -3.59 -1.29 -13.78
C ASP A 166 -3.47 -2.62 -13.03
N MET A 167 -4.20 -3.66 -13.47
CA MET A 167 -4.20 -4.96 -12.80
C MET A 167 -2.84 -5.67 -12.92
N ARG A 168 -2.17 -5.55 -14.06
CA ARG A 168 -0.80 -6.09 -14.22
C ARG A 168 0.20 -5.39 -13.31
N SER A 169 0.07 -4.07 -13.17
CA SER A 169 0.89 -3.27 -12.26
C SER A 169 0.66 -3.67 -10.81
N ILE A 170 -0.60 -3.77 -10.39
CA ILE A 170 -0.99 -4.19 -9.03
C ILE A 170 -0.46 -5.58 -8.70
N LYS A 171 -0.65 -6.55 -9.60
CA LYS A 171 -0.14 -7.94 -9.40
C LYS A 171 1.39 -8.00 -9.33
N ALA A 172 2.08 -7.07 -9.94
CA ALA A 172 3.54 -6.94 -9.84
C ALA A 172 3.99 -6.23 -8.55
N ASN A 173 3.08 -5.86 -7.65
CA ASN A 173 3.32 -5.06 -6.46
C ASN A 173 4.05 -3.75 -6.79
N ASN A 174 3.64 -3.09 -7.89
CA ASN A 174 4.30 -1.90 -8.41
C ASN A 174 3.69 -0.62 -7.85
N THR A 175 4.45 0.13 -7.09
CA THR A 175 4.12 1.49 -6.67
C THR A 175 4.04 2.38 -7.89
N SER A 176 2.88 3.02 -8.12
CA SER A 176 2.64 3.88 -9.28
C SER A 176 1.70 5.03 -8.94
N ALA A 177 1.74 6.12 -9.73
CA ALA A 177 0.94 7.31 -9.46
C ALA A 177 0.04 7.67 -10.65
N PHE A 178 0.53 8.39 -11.67
CA PHE A 178 -0.29 8.83 -12.79
C PHE A 178 -0.77 7.66 -13.66
N ASN A 179 -2.07 7.61 -13.89
CA ASN A 179 -2.73 6.73 -14.85
C ASN A 179 -4.05 7.36 -15.31
N CYS A 180 -4.17 7.72 -16.58
CA CYS A 180 -5.36 8.35 -17.13
C CYS A 180 -6.50 7.34 -17.35
N ARG A 181 -7.18 6.99 -16.26
CA ARG A 181 -8.29 6.05 -16.24
C ARG A 181 -9.47 6.56 -15.42
N ALA A 182 -10.62 5.96 -15.64
CA ALA A 182 -11.78 6.16 -14.77
C ALA A 182 -11.56 5.51 -13.39
N VAL A 183 -12.35 5.91 -12.41
CA VAL A 183 -12.43 5.21 -11.12
C VAL A 183 -12.93 3.78 -11.32
N THR A 184 -12.47 2.86 -10.50
CA THR A 184 -12.88 1.45 -10.54
C THR A 184 -14.40 1.34 -10.32
N GLY A 185 -15.10 0.81 -11.33
CA GLY A 185 -16.57 0.64 -11.29
C GLY A 185 -17.37 1.93 -11.47
N GLY A 186 -16.76 3.02 -11.95
CA GLY A 186 -17.40 4.31 -12.21
C GLY A 186 -17.03 4.91 -13.56
N THR A 187 -17.63 6.07 -13.88
CA THR A 187 -17.40 6.79 -15.14
C THR A 187 -16.59 8.08 -14.99
N GLY A 188 -16.43 8.58 -13.76
CA GLY A 188 -15.60 9.74 -13.46
C GLY A 188 -14.12 9.43 -13.51
N TRP A 189 -13.28 10.46 -13.66
CA TRP A 189 -11.82 10.31 -13.62
C TRP A 189 -11.35 9.94 -12.21
N SER A 190 -10.42 8.98 -12.15
CA SER A 190 -9.67 8.67 -10.93
C SER A 190 -8.72 9.81 -10.57
N GLU A 191 -8.39 9.99 -9.29
CA GLU A 191 -7.34 10.92 -8.83
C GLU A 191 -5.97 10.62 -9.45
N HIS A 192 -5.74 9.36 -9.82
CA HIS A 192 -4.57 8.98 -10.63
C HIS A 192 -4.52 9.67 -11.98
N ALA A 193 -5.68 9.94 -12.61
CA ALA A 193 -5.75 10.63 -13.90
C ALA A 193 -5.34 12.11 -13.81
N TYR A 194 -5.35 12.67 -12.61
CA TYR A 194 -4.86 14.02 -12.31
C TYR A 194 -3.41 14.05 -11.83
N GLY A 195 -2.77 12.89 -11.61
CA GLY A 195 -1.46 12.78 -10.97
C GLY A 195 -1.48 13.15 -9.48
N ARG A 196 -2.64 13.03 -8.82
CA ARG A 196 -2.91 13.43 -7.42
C ARG A 196 -3.17 12.26 -6.49
N ALA A 197 -2.93 11.05 -6.97
CA ALA A 197 -2.96 9.82 -6.18
C ALA A 197 -1.74 8.96 -6.47
N ILE A 198 -1.42 8.10 -5.51
CA ILE A 198 -0.38 7.09 -5.60
C ILE A 198 -0.84 5.83 -4.89
N ASP A 199 -0.55 4.68 -5.50
CA ASP A 199 -0.72 3.38 -4.90
C ASP A 199 0.66 2.83 -4.51
N VAL A 200 0.83 2.48 -3.22
CA VAL A 200 2.10 2.02 -2.66
C VAL A 200 2.01 0.53 -2.35
N ASN A 201 2.90 -0.27 -2.94
CA ASN A 201 2.94 -1.73 -2.78
C ASN A 201 1.56 -2.39 -2.89
N PRO A 202 0.86 -2.25 -4.00
CA PRO A 202 -0.58 -2.52 -4.11
C PRO A 202 -0.97 -4.00 -3.90
N PHE A 203 -0.06 -4.95 -4.13
CA PHE A 203 -0.35 -6.36 -3.92
C PHE A 203 -0.46 -6.71 -2.42
N VAL A 204 0.46 -6.18 -1.60
CA VAL A 204 0.44 -6.41 -0.14
C VAL A 204 -0.46 -5.41 0.60
N ASN A 205 -1.03 -4.44 -0.13
CA ASN A 205 -1.97 -3.42 0.37
C ASN A 205 -3.22 -3.37 -0.52
N PRO A 206 -4.03 -4.44 -0.58
CA PRO A 206 -5.10 -4.57 -1.55
C PRO A 206 -6.25 -3.59 -1.35
N TYR A 207 -6.98 -3.33 -2.44
CA TYR A 207 -8.32 -2.77 -2.39
C TYR A 207 -9.32 -3.82 -1.88
N VAL A 208 -10.19 -3.45 -0.94
CA VAL A 208 -11.20 -4.33 -0.34
C VAL A 208 -12.56 -3.64 -0.29
N LYS A 209 -13.58 -4.23 -0.91
CA LYS A 209 -14.97 -3.75 -0.86
C LYS A 209 -15.92 -4.92 -0.62
N GLY A 210 -16.48 -5.02 0.59
CA GLY A 210 -17.25 -6.20 0.98
C GLY A 210 -16.41 -7.47 0.86
N SER A 211 -16.87 -8.42 0.06
CA SER A 211 -16.13 -9.66 -0.24
C SER A 211 -15.15 -9.55 -1.42
N THR A 212 -15.12 -8.40 -2.11
CA THR A 212 -14.24 -8.19 -3.25
C THR A 212 -12.87 -7.73 -2.79
N VAL A 213 -11.83 -8.44 -3.21
CA VAL A 213 -10.41 -8.08 -3.02
C VAL A 213 -9.76 -7.93 -4.39
N LEU A 214 -9.00 -6.86 -4.61
CA LEU A 214 -8.28 -6.63 -5.85
C LEU A 214 -6.77 -6.46 -5.59
N PRO A 215 -5.94 -7.31 -6.20
CA PRO A 215 -6.31 -8.49 -6.99
C PRO A 215 -6.79 -9.63 -6.06
N PRO A 216 -7.56 -10.61 -6.55
CA PRO A 216 -8.04 -11.71 -5.69
C PRO A 216 -6.93 -12.49 -4.98
N GLU A 217 -5.77 -12.63 -5.62
CA GLU A 217 -4.60 -13.31 -5.08
C GLU A 217 -4.02 -12.61 -3.83
N ALA A 218 -4.34 -11.33 -3.65
CA ALA A 218 -3.93 -10.54 -2.47
C ALA A 218 -4.83 -10.74 -1.24
N ALA A 219 -5.83 -11.63 -1.32
CA ALA A 219 -6.75 -11.91 -0.20
C ALA A 219 -6.06 -12.21 1.15
N PRO A 220 -4.90 -12.91 1.22
CA PRO A 220 -4.20 -13.11 2.50
C PRO A 220 -3.77 -11.80 3.18
N TYR A 221 -3.55 -10.72 2.42
CA TYR A 221 -3.13 -9.41 2.95
C TYR A 221 -4.30 -8.55 3.46
N THR A 222 -5.54 -9.05 3.40
CA THR A 222 -6.68 -8.43 4.10
C THR A 222 -6.59 -8.62 5.61
N ASP A 223 -5.84 -9.63 6.07
CA ASP A 223 -5.46 -9.76 7.47
C ASP A 223 -4.39 -8.71 7.82
N ARG A 224 -4.84 -7.61 8.43
CA ARG A 224 -3.97 -6.49 8.80
C ARG A 224 -3.24 -6.68 10.14
N THR A 225 -3.26 -7.88 10.71
CA THR A 225 -2.36 -8.28 11.81
C THR A 225 -1.00 -8.76 11.30
N ARG A 226 -0.90 -9.09 10.01
CA ARG A 226 0.35 -9.44 9.32
C ARG A 226 1.28 -8.23 9.27
N THR A 227 2.59 -8.53 9.25
CA THR A 227 3.67 -7.51 9.20
C THR A 227 4.65 -7.80 8.07
N ASP A 228 4.14 -8.28 6.93
CA ASP A 228 4.98 -8.54 5.76
C ASP A 228 5.61 -7.23 5.25
N ALA A 229 6.77 -7.36 4.62
CA ALA A 229 7.52 -6.21 4.11
C ALA A 229 6.66 -5.37 3.16
N GLY A 230 6.58 -4.07 3.42
CA GLY A 230 5.84 -3.10 2.61
C GLY A 230 4.34 -3.05 2.85
N MET A 231 3.79 -3.79 3.83
CA MET A 231 2.43 -3.56 4.30
C MET A 231 2.33 -2.21 5.03
N ILE A 232 1.20 -1.52 4.84
CA ILE A 232 0.93 -0.19 5.40
C ILE A 232 -0.11 -0.33 6.50
N HIS A 233 0.18 0.16 7.69
CA HIS A 233 -0.72 0.12 8.84
C HIS A 233 -1.06 1.53 9.32
N SER A 234 -2.13 1.63 10.08
CA SER A 234 -2.52 2.89 10.72
C SER A 234 -1.39 3.46 11.57
N ARG A 235 -1.04 4.73 11.35
CA ARG A 235 -0.01 5.47 12.09
C ARG A 235 1.42 4.96 11.90
N ASP A 236 1.70 4.24 10.83
CA ASP A 236 3.08 3.93 10.50
C ASP A 236 3.76 5.10 9.77
N ALA A 237 5.09 5.00 9.59
CA ALA A 237 5.89 6.05 9.00
C ALA A 237 5.43 6.45 7.59
N VAL A 238 4.80 5.53 6.83
CA VAL A 238 4.27 5.83 5.50
C VAL A 238 3.07 6.75 5.62
N VAL A 239 2.09 6.39 6.45
CA VAL A 239 0.87 7.20 6.66
C VAL A 239 1.23 8.57 7.18
N ASP A 240 2.17 8.66 8.13
CA ASP A 240 2.62 9.93 8.71
C ASP A 240 3.34 10.81 7.67
N ALA A 241 4.19 10.24 6.83
CA ALA A 241 4.91 10.97 5.77
C ALA A 241 3.96 11.59 4.75
N PHE A 242 2.91 10.86 4.34
CA PHE A 242 1.88 11.36 3.45
C PHE A 242 0.99 12.40 4.13
N ALA A 243 0.50 12.13 5.36
CA ALA A 243 -0.36 13.02 6.12
C ALA A 243 0.29 14.38 6.42
N ALA A 244 1.59 14.39 6.72
CA ALA A 244 2.38 15.62 6.94
C ALA A 244 2.39 16.56 5.72
N ARG A 245 1.98 16.08 4.54
CA ARG A 245 1.90 16.85 3.29
C ARG A 245 0.48 16.93 2.72
N GLY A 246 -0.52 16.70 3.59
CA GLY A 246 -1.93 16.88 3.24
C GLY A 246 -2.53 15.77 2.39
N TRP A 247 -1.89 14.59 2.33
CA TRP A 247 -2.45 13.43 1.66
C TRP A 247 -3.25 12.58 2.64
N SER A 248 -4.33 11.99 2.18
CA SER A 248 -5.19 11.07 2.94
C SER A 248 -4.99 9.64 2.49
N TRP A 249 -5.04 8.71 3.44
CA TRP A 249 -4.89 7.28 3.18
C TRP A 249 -6.24 6.57 3.04
N GLY A 250 -6.42 5.77 1.98
CA GLY A 250 -7.63 4.99 1.72
C GLY A 250 -7.90 3.88 2.74
N GLY A 251 -6.90 3.47 3.52
CA GLY A 251 -7.08 2.55 4.65
C GLY A 251 -7.98 3.11 5.76
N TYR A 252 -8.19 4.42 5.83
CA TYR A 252 -9.11 5.05 6.78
C TYR A 252 -10.57 5.16 6.28
N TRP A 253 -10.84 4.89 4.99
CA TRP A 253 -12.20 4.98 4.48
C TRP A 253 -13.15 4.01 5.18
N SER A 254 -14.43 4.37 5.30
CA SER A 254 -15.43 3.59 6.05
C SER A 254 -16.17 2.57 5.20
N SER A 255 -16.51 2.90 3.94
CA SER A 255 -17.35 2.08 3.07
C SER A 255 -16.58 0.99 2.31
N LEU A 256 -15.31 1.20 2.11
CA LEU A 256 -14.35 0.26 1.52
C LEU A 256 -12.96 0.57 2.11
N LYS A 257 -12.00 -0.30 1.89
CA LYS A 257 -10.59 -0.06 2.23
C LYS A 257 -9.75 -0.10 0.97
N ASP A 258 -8.94 0.92 0.77
CA ASP A 258 -7.94 0.94 -0.28
C ASP A 258 -6.58 1.15 0.37
N TYR A 259 -5.99 0.02 0.81
CA TYR A 259 -4.81 0.07 1.67
C TYR A 259 -3.56 0.57 0.93
N GLN A 260 -3.54 0.48 -0.41
CA GLN A 260 -2.45 0.99 -1.25
C GLN A 260 -2.53 2.52 -1.44
N HIS A 261 -3.75 3.09 -1.42
CA HIS A 261 -4.09 4.38 -2.00
C HIS A 261 -3.84 5.55 -1.07
N PHE A 262 -3.12 6.54 -1.57
CA PHE A 262 -3.01 7.88 -0.99
C PHE A 262 -3.42 8.91 -2.03
N SER A 263 -4.19 9.92 -1.61
CA SER A 263 -4.59 11.03 -2.49
C SER A 263 -4.67 12.36 -1.76
N THR A 264 -4.56 13.46 -2.54
CA THR A 264 -4.68 14.83 -2.00
C THR A 264 -6.13 15.23 -1.73
N THR A 265 -7.10 14.49 -2.26
CA THR A 265 -8.54 14.78 -2.10
C THR A 265 -9.21 13.88 -1.07
N GLY A 266 -8.55 12.83 -0.62
CA GLY A 266 -9.12 11.83 0.28
C GLY A 266 -10.05 10.83 -0.40
N ARG A 267 -9.99 10.73 -1.74
CA ARG A 267 -10.81 9.83 -2.57
C ARG A 267 -9.94 8.99 -3.48
#